data_44ef7dcfdc9b7d49ffc31fc3a40f3e4c
#
_entry.id   44ef7dcfdc9b7d49ffc31fc3a40f3e4c
#
_cell.length_a   1.000
_cell.length_b   1.000
_cell.length_c   1.000
_cell.angle_alpha   90.00
_cell.angle_beta   90.00
_cell.angle_gamma   90.00
#
_symmetry.space_group_name_H-M   'P 1'
#
loop_
_entity.id
_entity.type
_entity.pdbx_description
1 polymer ?
#
loop_
_entity_poly.entity_id
_entity_poly.type
_entity_poly.pdbx_seq_one_letter_code
_entity_poly.pdbx_strand_id
1 'polypeptide(L)' 'MATDQTVLRHIKELADEEHRLYERGKLTDEEKARLKAINVALDQYWDLLRQRRAKREFGQNPDEAEIRSPGIVEKYEN' A
#
# COMPACT_ATOMS: atom_id res chain seq x y z
N MET A 1 -16.88 -2.97 -1.62
CA MET A 1 -16.14 -2.31 -2.71
C MET A 1 -15.09 -1.39 -2.16
N ALA A 2 -13.90 -1.41 -2.74
CA ALA A 2 -12.83 -0.50 -2.34
C ALA A 2 -13.16 0.92 -2.82
N THR A 3 -13.14 1.88 -1.90
CA THR A 3 -13.24 3.30 -2.22
C THR A 3 -11.89 3.94 -1.92
N ASP A 4 -11.67 5.17 -2.39
CA ASP A 4 -10.45 5.90 -2.05
C ASP A 4 -10.27 6.00 -0.53
N GLN A 5 -11.37 6.25 0.19
CA GLN A 5 -11.33 6.34 1.65
C GLN A 5 -10.93 5.02 2.29
N THR A 6 -11.44 3.90 1.78
CA THR A 6 -11.09 2.57 2.29
C THR A 6 -9.60 2.28 2.06
N VAL A 7 -9.10 2.60 0.87
CA VAL A 7 -7.68 2.41 0.54
C VAL A 7 -6.81 3.27 1.45
N LEU A 8 -7.17 4.55 1.63
CA LEU A 8 -6.44 5.46 2.51
C LEU A 8 -6.45 5.00 3.97
N ARG A 9 -7.55 4.40 4.42
CA ARG A 9 -7.63 3.84 5.77
C ARG A 9 -6.63 2.69 5.95
N HIS A 10 -6.54 1.79 4.98
CA HIS A 10 -5.56 0.70 5.02
C HIS A 10 -4.15 1.24 5.05
N ILE A 11 -3.86 2.24 4.23
CA ILE A 11 -2.55 2.89 4.20
C ILE A 11 -2.23 3.48 5.57
N LYS A 12 -3.18 4.19 6.18
CA LYS A 12 -2.99 4.80 7.49
C LYS A 12 -2.72 3.75 8.57
N GLU A 13 -3.49 2.69 8.60
CA GLU A 13 -3.31 1.62 9.59
C GLU A 13 -1.94 0.96 9.47
N LEU A 14 -1.51 0.69 8.24
CA LEU A 14 -0.19 0.10 7.99
C LEU A 14 0.94 1.07 8.33
N ALA A 15 0.77 2.35 8.00
CA ALA A 15 1.77 3.37 8.32
C ALA A 15 1.88 3.56 9.84
N ASP A 16 0.77 3.50 10.56
CA ASP A 16 0.78 3.59 12.03
C ASP A 16 1.51 2.39 12.65
N GLU A 17 1.29 1.20 12.11
CA GLU A 17 1.99 -0.01 12.58
C GLU A 17 3.49 0.10 12.29
N GLU A 18 3.85 0.55 11.10
CA GLU A 18 5.25 0.78 10.72
C GLU A 18 5.93 1.73 11.68
N HIS A 19 5.27 2.83 11.99
CA HIS A 19 5.78 3.85 12.92
C HIS A 19 6.02 3.25 14.31
N ARG A 20 5.08 2.46 14.81
CA ARG A 20 5.23 1.80 16.12
C ARG A 20 6.42 0.85 16.14
N LEU A 21 6.64 0.12 15.05
CA LEU A 21 7.80 -0.78 14.95
C LEU A 21 9.11 -0.01 14.96
N TYR A 22 9.19 1.11 14.24
CA TYR A 22 10.39 1.94 14.22
C TYR A 22 10.69 2.56 15.59
N GLU A 23 9.66 2.91 16.34
CA GLU A 23 9.84 3.50 17.68
C GLU A 23 10.46 2.53 18.68
N ARG A 24 10.33 1.23 18.46
CA ARG A 24 10.90 0.22 19.35
C ARG A 24 12.42 0.18 19.29
N GLY A 25 13.00 0.63 18.18
CA GLY A 25 14.45 0.69 17.98
C GLY A 25 15.06 -0.65 17.65
N LYS A 26 14.96 -1.63 18.54
CA LYS A 26 15.55 -2.96 18.36
C LYS A 26 14.44 -3.97 18.02
N LEU A 27 14.48 -4.53 16.83
CA LEU A 27 13.44 -5.42 16.32
C LEU A 27 13.90 -6.87 16.34
N THR A 28 12.96 -7.78 16.66
CA THR A 28 13.15 -9.22 16.47
C THR A 28 13.13 -9.53 14.97
N ASP A 29 13.58 -10.74 14.60
CA ASP A 29 13.53 -11.18 13.21
C ASP A 29 12.09 -11.22 12.68
N GLU A 30 11.13 -11.61 13.52
CA GLU A 30 9.73 -11.63 13.18
C GLU A 30 9.19 -10.22 12.92
N GLU A 31 9.61 -9.25 13.74
CA GLU A 31 9.22 -7.85 13.58
C GLU A 31 9.82 -7.25 12.30
N LYS A 32 11.05 -7.61 11.97
CA LYS A 32 11.69 -7.18 10.72
C LYS A 32 10.95 -7.73 9.51
N ALA A 33 10.52 -9.00 9.56
CA ALA A 33 9.74 -9.61 8.50
C ALA A 33 8.38 -8.91 8.36
N ARG A 34 7.74 -8.58 9.48
CA ARG A 34 6.48 -7.85 9.47
C ARG A 34 6.65 -6.46 8.85
N LEU A 35 7.71 -5.76 9.21
CA LEU A 35 8.01 -4.43 8.66
C LEU A 35 8.19 -4.49 7.15
N LYS A 36 8.89 -5.50 6.65
CA LYS A 36 9.05 -5.70 5.21
C LYS A 36 7.69 -5.93 4.53
N ALA A 37 6.85 -6.77 5.13
CA ALA A 37 5.51 -7.04 4.61
C ALA A 37 4.65 -5.77 4.56
N ILE A 38 4.75 -4.93 5.59
CA ILE A 38 4.04 -3.64 5.64
C ILE A 38 4.48 -2.74 4.50
N ASN A 39 5.78 -2.63 4.27
CA ASN A 39 6.31 -1.78 3.20
C ASN A 39 5.83 -2.24 1.83
N VAL A 40 5.81 -3.55 1.59
CA VAL A 40 5.29 -4.12 0.35
C VAL A 40 3.80 -3.81 0.19
N ALA A 41 3.03 -4.00 1.25
CA ALA A 41 1.59 -3.72 1.22
C ALA A 41 1.31 -2.24 0.98
N LEU A 42 2.07 -1.35 1.59
CA LEU A 42 1.93 0.09 1.37
C LEU A 42 2.14 0.45 -0.11
N ASP A 43 3.17 -0.11 -0.73
CA ASP A 43 3.44 0.13 -2.15
C ASP A 43 2.27 -0.35 -3.01
N GLN A 44 1.69 -1.52 -2.69
CA GLN A 44 0.54 -2.05 -3.40
C GLN A 44 -0.70 -1.17 -3.25
N TYR A 45 -0.96 -0.65 -2.06
CA TYR A 45 -2.12 0.22 -1.82
C TYR A 45 -1.95 1.60 -2.47
N TRP A 46 -0.73 2.17 -2.45
CA TRP A 46 -0.46 3.41 -3.16
C TRP A 46 -0.64 3.24 -4.67
N ASP A 47 -0.18 2.10 -5.21
CA ASP A 47 -0.38 1.77 -6.61
C ASP A 47 -1.86 1.68 -6.95
N LEU A 48 -2.65 1.01 -6.10
CA LEU A 48 -4.09 0.90 -6.28
C LEU A 48 -4.75 2.29 -6.32
N LEU A 49 -4.36 3.16 -5.42
CA LEU A 49 -4.89 4.52 -5.37
C LEU A 49 -4.57 5.29 -6.64
N ARG A 50 -3.34 5.16 -7.16
CA ARG A 50 -2.95 5.78 -8.43
C ARG A 50 -3.77 5.25 -9.60
N GLN A 51 -4.00 3.94 -9.65
CA GLN A 51 -4.86 3.33 -10.67
C GLN A 51 -6.27 3.89 -10.65
N ARG A 52 -6.86 3.99 -9.45
CA ARG A 52 -8.21 4.51 -9.28
C ARG A 52 -8.30 5.96 -9.77
N ARG A 53 -7.31 6.76 -9.43
CA ARG A 53 -7.25 8.16 -9.85
C ARG A 53 -7.12 8.28 -11.36
N ALA A 54 -6.24 7.49 -11.97
CA ALA A 54 -6.05 7.48 -13.42
C ALA A 54 -7.34 7.07 -14.15
N LYS A 55 -8.04 6.08 -13.65
CA LYS A 55 -9.30 5.64 -14.25
C LYS A 55 -10.35 6.75 -14.24
N ARG A 56 -10.45 7.49 -13.13
CA ARG A 56 -11.37 8.64 -13.06
C ARG A 56 -11.01 9.72 -14.07
N GLU A 57 -9.73 10.01 -14.23
CA GLU A 57 -9.27 11.03 -15.18
C GLU A 57 -9.60 10.69 -16.62
N PHE A 58 -9.62 9.40 -16.96
CA PHE A 58 -9.93 8.93 -18.30
C PHE A 58 -11.37 8.48 -18.47
N GLY A 59 -12.25 8.82 -17.52
CA GLY A 59 -13.67 8.49 -17.60
C GLY A 59 -13.98 7.00 -17.40
N GLN A 60 -13.03 6.25 -16.85
CA GLN A 60 -13.21 4.83 -16.56
C GLN A 60 -13.68 4.61 -15.14
N ASN A 61 -14.18 3.42 -14.83
CA ASN A 61 -14.68 3.09 -13.50
C ASN A 61 -13.51 2.81 -12.56
N PRO A 62 -13.28 3.65 -11.52
CA PRO A 62 -12.20 3.41 -10.56
C PRO A 62 -12.32 2.06 -9.83
N ASP A 63 -13.52 1.52 -9.70
CA ASP A 63 -13.73 0.25 -9.00
C ASP A 63 -13.18 -0.95 -9.79
N GLU A 64 -12.80 -0.76 -11.04
CA GLU A 64 -12.13 -1.79 -11.83
C GLU A 64 -10.63 -1.91 -11.52
N ALA A 65 -10.08 -0.96 -10.78
CA ALA A 65 -8.68 -1.03 -10.36
C ALA A 65 -8.47 -2.18 -9.38
N GLU A 66 -7.36 -2.90 -9.54
CA GLU A 66 -7.05 -4.08 -8.72
C GLU A 66 -5.65 -3.97 -8.12
N ILE A 67 -5.46 -4.60 -6.97
CA ILE A 67 -4.13 -4.71 -6.36
C ILE A 67 -3.24 -5.53 -7.29
N ARG A 68 -2.09 -4.96 -7.64
CA ARG A 68 -1.10 -5.64 -8.49
C ARG A 68 -0.04 -6.30 -7.63
N SER A 69 0.63 -7.30 -8.20
CA SER A 69 1.67 -8.04 -7.46
C SER A 69 2.84 -7.11 -7.09
N PRO A 70 3.54 -7.42 -6.00
CA PRO A 70 4.70 -6.62 -5.59
C PRO A 70 5.75 -6.46 -6.68
N GLY A 71 6.01 -7.50 -7.47
CA GLY A 71 6.99 -7.46 -8.55
C GLY A 71 6.65 -6.42 -9.61
N ILE A 72 5.36 -6.26 -9.94
CA ILE A 72 4.90 -5.25 -10.90
C ILE A 72 5.03 -3.85 -10.30
N VAL A 73 4.62 -3.68 -9.06
CA VAL A 73 4.66 -2.38 -8.37
C VAL A 73 6.10 -1.87 -8.24
N GLU A 74 7.02 -2.75 -7.84
CA GLU A 74 8.43 -2.40 -7.66
C GLU A 74 9.09 -1.95 -8.96
N LYS A 75 8.65 -2.46 -10.10
CA LYS A 75 9.19 -2.04 -11.41
C LYS A 75 8.94 -0.58 -11.73
N TYR A 76 7.85 -0.02 -11.21
CA TYR A 76 7.50 1.38 -11.47
C TYR A 76 8.31 2.35 -10.61
N GLU A 77 8.94 1.88 -9.56
CA GLU A 77 9.69 2.72 -8.63
C GLU A 77 11.17 2.84 -9.00
N ASN A 78 11.61 2.05 -9.94
CA ASN A 78 13.01 2.06 -10.38
C ASN A 78 13.21 2.91 -11.63
#